data_bd86caba493c49e3491588e4b691c925
#
_entry.id   bd86caba493c49e3491588e4b691c925
#
_cell.length_a   1.000
_cell.length_b   1.000
_cell.length_c   1.000
_cell.angle_alpha   90.00
_cell.angle_beta   90.00
_cell.angle_gamma   90.00
#
_symmetry.space_group_name_H-M   'P 1'
#
loop_
_entity.id
_entity.type
_entity.pdbx_description
1 polymer ?
#
loop_
_entity_poly.entity_id
_entity_poly.type
_entity_poly.pdbx_seq_one_letter_code
_entity_poly.pdbx_strand_id
1 'polypeptide(L)'
;MSVISVNQKLATELGLNYDRESGIVAGFYNGYHIAFIMQNNLRQIVVSVSNGTGQMPEKEILKQAHKENKKVLSNPSVQGYRATYAIPNAMTDNGKLERSAAAAAVLTEFLRANSLRDCSELSGRPDESSCYYVGGTLRFLTQDEYNTERNRAQSSFDEKAAKRGNPIAGIVGALLGSLVGVLAMVIIGQLGYVSVWAGLVMGVCVAKGYELLSGKFDFVGLVCSLLVMAVMVYFGNQLDWAITIARAYEANVFDAFPVVNEVVKANELLPVYYRNLGLYYLATLIGAIPTMIGLLKHQQLLTVSYPIGPEAHESVVYVSSDDDTDSEDDE
;
A
#
# COMPACT_ATOMS: atom_id res chain seq x y z
N MET A 1 6.51 6.27 -19.67
CA MET A 1 6.91 4.89 -19.24
C MET A 1 6.41 4.65 -17.83
N SER A 2 5.96 3.43 -17.52
CA SER A 2 5.53 3.08 -16.15
C SER A 2 6.74 2.86 -15.23
N VAL A 3 6.53 2.95 -13.91
CA VAL A 3 7.56 2.64 -12.89
C VAL A 3 8.15 1.23 -13.11
N ILE A 4 7.34 0.31 -13.58
CA ILE A 4 7.71 -1.06 -13.96
C ILE A 4 8.86 -1.09 -14.98
N SER A 5 8.80 -0.25 -16.03
CA SER A 5 9.82 -0.23 -17.08
C SER A 5 11.18 0.32 -16.59
N VAL A 6 11.17 1.26 -15.65
CA VAL A 6 12.41 1.80 -15.06
C VAL A 6 13.06 0.77 -14.15
N ASN A 7 12.27 0.04 -13.35
CA ASN A 7 12.80 -0.99 -12.45
C ASN A 7 13.36 -2.19 -13.23
N GLN A 8 12.71 -2.61 -14.32
CA GLN A 8 13.25 -3.67 -15.18
C GLN A 8 14.58 -3.29 -15.81
N LYS A 9 14.68 -2.06 -16.33
CA LYS A 9 15.96 -1.56 -16.89
C LYS A 9 17.04 -1.47 -15.84
N LEU A 10 16.71 -0.99 -14.63
CA LEU A 10 17.66 -0.92 -13.52
C LEU A 10 18.18 -2.31 -13.13
N ALA A 11 17.29 -3.29 -13.06
CA ALA A 11 17.67 -4.67 -12.77
C ALA A 11 18.64 -5.22 -13.82
N THR A 12 18.34 -5.01 -15.11
CA THR A 12 19.18 -5.45 -16.21
C THR A 12 20.56 -4.76 -16.20
N GLU A 13 20.59 -3.44 -15.96
CA GLU A 13 21.83 -2.65 -15.96
C GLU A 13 22.78 -3.04 -14.82
N LEU A 14 22.21 -3.33 -13.64
CA LEU A 14 23.00 -3.68 -12.45
C LEU A 14 23.20 -5.19 -12.25
N GLY A 15 22.60 -6.04 -13.11
CA GLY A 15 22.62 -7.49 -12.94
C GLY A 15 21.83 -7.96 -11.72
N LEU A 16 20.78 -7.22 -11.34
CA LEU A 16 19.88 -7.52 -10.22
C LEU A 16 18.59 -8.20 -10.70
N ASN A 17 17.81 -8.70 -9.74
CA ASN A 17 16.51 -9.32 -10.02
C ASN A 17 15.39 -8.29 -9.81
N TYR A 18 14.43 -8.25 -10.74
CA TYR A 18 13.21 -7.47 -10.62
C TYR A 18 12.04 -8.36 -10.23
N ASP A 19 11.57 -8.19 -9.02
CA ASP A 19 10.34 -8.84 -8.56
C ASP A 19 9.12 -8.05 -9.01
N ARG A 20 8.26 -8.66 -9.82
CA ARG A 20 7.06 -8.01 -10.38
C ARG A 20 5.95 -7.83 -9.36
N GLU A 21 5.87 -8.70 -8.36
CA GLU A 21 4.79 -8.67 -7.36
C GLU A 21 4.98 -7.55 -6.37
N SER A 22 6.16 -7.45 -5.79
CA SER A 22 6.50 -6.38 -4.82
C SER A 22 6.98 -5.09 -5.50
N GLY A 23 7.41 -5.15 -6.77
CA GLY A 23 8.04 -4.04 -7.47
C GLY A 23 9.47 -3.75 -7.04
N ILE A 24 10.08 -4.64 -6.26
CA ILE A 24 11.44 -4.51 -5.71
C ILE A 24 12.46 -4.92 -6.76
N VAL A 25 13.58 -4.20 -6.81
CA VAL A 25 14.79 -4.62 -7.53
C VAL A 25 15.83 -4.97 -6.48
N ALA A 26 16.28 -6.23 -6.42
CA ALA A 26 17.24 -6.66 -5.41
C ALA A 26 18.20 -7.74 -5.92
N GLY A 27 19.33 -7.87 -5.25
CA GLY A 27 20.33 -8.89 -5.55
C GLY A 27 21.71 -8.51 -5.07
N PHE A 28 22.71 -9.26 -5.52
CA PHE A 28 24.10 -9.07 -5.13
C PHE A 28 24.81 -8.14 -6.13
N TYR A 29 25.40 -7.07 -5.62
CA TYR A 29 26.12 -6.07 -6.42
C TYR A 29 27.35 -5.59 -5.68
N ASN A 30 28.51 -5.66 -6.32
CA ASN A 30 29.82 -5.19 -5.79
C ASN A 30 30.18 -5.70 -4.39
N GLY A 31 29.76 -6.93 -4.02
CA GLY A 31 30.06 -7.52 -2.72
C GLY A 31 28.99 -7.30 -1.65
N TYR A 32 27.85 -6.75 -2.00
CA TYR A 32 26.74 -6.47 -1.07
C TYR A 32 25.42 -6.88 -1.67
N HIS A 33 24.52 -7.38 -0.82
CA HIS A 33 23.10 -7.47 -1.17
C HIS A 33 22.49 -6.09 -1.04
N ILE A 34 21.98 -5.58 -2.15
CA ILE A 34 21.31 -4.28 -2.22
C ILE A 34 19.88 -4.46 -2.72
N ALA A 35 19.00 -3.55 -2.33
CA ALA A 35 17.68 -3.51 -2.89
C ALA A 35 17.18 -2.08 -3.12
N PHE A 36 16.38 -1.91 -4.18
CA PHE A 36 15.66 -0.68 -4.47
C PHE A 36 14.19 -0.89 -4.21
N ILE A 37 13.63 -0.06 -3.33
CA ILE A 37 12.21 -0.03 -2.99
C ILE A 37 11.61 1.33 -3.31
N MET A 38 10.28 1.36 -3.50
CA MET A 38 9.53 2.63 -3.62
C MET A 38 8.71 2.83 -2.36
N GLN A 39 8.95 3.92 -1.64
CA GLN A 39 8.19 4.30 -0.46
C GLN A 39 7.85 5.80 -0.53
N ASN A 40 6.57 6.14 -0.35
CA ASN A 40 6.08 7.53 -0.41
C ASN A 40 6.50 8.28 -1.70
N ASN A 41 6.42 7.62 -2.85
CA ASN A 41 6.87 8.12 -4.15
C ASN A 41 8.38 8.45 -4.24
N LEU A 42 9.16 8.05 -3.25
CA LEU A 42 10.61 8.16 -3.25
C LEU A 42 11.25 6.80 -3.47
N ARG A 43 12.22 6.76 -4.39
CA ARG A 43 13.06 5.59 -4.55
C ARG A 43 14.10 5.56 -3.45
N GLN A 44 14.28 4.39 -2.85
CA GLN A 44 15.23 4.18 -1.78
C GLN A 44 16.13 3.02 -2.13
N ILE A 45 17.41 3.13 -1.79
CA ILE A 45 18.35 2.00 -1.78
C ILE A 45 18.50 1.52 -0.33
N VAL A 46 18.47 0.22 -0.16
CA VAL A 46 18.52 -0.46 1.14
C VAL A 46 19.67 -1.45 1.13
N VAL A 47 20.41 -1.48 2.22
CA VAL A 47 21.50 -2.44 2.47
C VAL A 47 21.45 -2.90 3.92
N SER A 48 22.02 -4.08 4.19
CA SER A 48 22.27 -4.57 5.55
C SER A 48 23.76 -4.81 5.72
N VAL A 49 24.38 -4.13 6.67
CA VAL A 49 25.84 -4.17 6.84
C VAL A 49 26.24 -4.23 8.32
N SER A 50 27.34 -4.93 8.58
CA SER A 50 28.04 -4.98 9.87
C SER A 50 29.44 -4.43 9.77
N ASN A 51 30.05 -4.11 10.89
CA ASN A 51 31.48 -3.86 10.93
C ASN A 51 32.29 -5.17 10.74
N GLY A 52 33.60 -5.08 10.64
CA GLY A 52 34.47 -6.26 10.46
C GLY A 52 34.38 -7.33 11.54
N THR A 53 33.79 -7.01 12.70
CA THR A 53 33.57 -7.93 13.84
C THR A 53 32.14 -8.46 13.93
N GLY A 54 31.28 -8.17 12.96
CA GLY A 54 29.88 -8.61 12.95
C GLY A 54 28.93 -7.78 13.85
N GLN A 55 29.41 -6.65 14.38
CA GLN A 55 28.59 -5.76 15.19
C GLN A 55 27.89 -4.70 14.33
N MET A 56 26.87 -4.07 14.88
CA MET A 56 26.16 -2.97 14.21
C MET A 56 27.11 -1.84 13.85
N PRO A 57 27.06 -1.30 12.62
CA PRO A 57 27.90 -0.19 12.23
C PRO A 57 27.53 1.07 12.99
N GLU A 58 28.51 1.94 13.22
CA GLU A 58 28.24 3.26 13.80
C GLU A 58 27.38 4.09 12.84
N LYS A 59 26.30 4.67 13.36
CA LYS A 59 25.39 5.50 12.56
C LYS A 59 26.10 6.68 11.89
N GLU A 60 27.16 7.20 12.52
CA GLU A 60 27.91 8.33 12.00
C GLU A 60 28.70 7.96 10.72
N ILE A 61 29.25 6.74 10.65
CA ILE A 61 29.90 6.23 9.42
C ILE A 61 28.87 6.18 8.28
N LEU A 62 27.68 5.63 8.53
CA LEU A 62 26.62 5.54 7.52
C LEU A 62 26.13 6.94 7.08
N LYS A 63 26.06 7.92 7.99
CA LYS A 63 25.73 9.31 7.64
C LYS A 63 26.84 9.99 6.80
N GLN A 64 28.07 9.54 6.94
CA GLN A 64 29.18 10.08 6.15
C GLN A 64 29.03 9.73 4.66
N ALA A 65 28.48 8.55 4.32
CA ALA A 65 28.13 8.20 2.94
C ALA A 65 27.26 9.29 2.26
N HIS A 66 26.24 9.80 2.98
CA HIS A 66 25.44 10.92 2.51
C HIS A 66 26.26 12.22 2.42
N LYS A 67 27.07 12.56 3.46
CA LYS A 67 27.82 13.81 3.48
C LYS A 67 28.76 13.95 2.28
N GLU A 68 29.38 12.85 1.89
CA GLU A 68 30.29 12.78 0.74
C GLU A 68 29.53 12.75 -0.62
N ASN A 69 28.30 12.23 -0.63
CA ASN A 69 27.54 11.95 -1.85
C ASN A 69 26.14 12.54 -1.86
N LYS A 70 25.95 13.77 -1.40
CA LYS A 70 24.66 14.47 -1.25
C LYS A 70 23.80 14.54 -2.51
N LYS A 71 24.42 14.42 -3.69
CA LYS A 71 23.70 14.47 -4.98
C LYS A 71 22.94 13.18 -5.31
N VAL A 72 23.36 12.06 -4.73
CA VAL A 72 22.84 10.71 -5.06
C VAL A 72 22.25 9.98 -3.86
N LEU A 73 22.68 10.29 -2.62
CA LEU A 73 22.19 9.67 -1.40
C LEU A 73 21.64 10.73 -0.43
N SER A 74 20.49 10.47 0.18
CA SER A 74 19.97 11.27 1.30
C SER A 74 20.60 10.85 2.62
N ASN A 75 20.25 11.55 3.70
CA ASN A 75 20.60 11.11 5.04
C ASN A 75 19.92 9.76 5.35
N PRO A 76 20.67 8.72 5.83
CA PRO A 76 20.13 7.40 6.02
C PRO A 76 19.17 7.30 7.22
N SER A 77 18.16 6.48 7.06
CA SER A 77 17.44 5.87 8.18
C SER A 77 18.16 4.57 8.55
N VAL A 78 18.64 4.44 9.78
CA VAL A 78 19.39 3.28 10.26
C VAL A 78 18.63 2.58 11.37
N GLN A 79 18.34 1.29 11.15
CA GLN A 79 17.66 0.40 12.09
C GLN A 79 18.46 -0.89 12.24
N GLY A 80 19.17 -1.04 13.35
CA GLY A 80 20.08 -2.17 13.53
C GLY A 80 21.18 -2.19 12.47
N TYR A 81 21.26 -3.27 11.74
CA TYR A 81 22.20 -3.46 10.61
C TYR A 81 21.71 -2.83 9.30
N ARG A 82 20.41 -2.56 9.21
CA ARG A 82 19.78 -2.04 7.98
C ARG A 82 19.96 -0.54 7.85
N ALA A 83 20.47 -0.10 6.71
CA ALA A 83 20.56 1.29 6.31
C ALA A 83 19.73 1.54 5.05
N THR A 84 18.92 2.59 5.06
CA THR A 84 18.04 2.99 3.96
C THR A 84 18.32 4.42 3.57
N TYR A 85 18.68 4.64 2.31
CA TYR A 85 18.95 5.96 1.76
C TYR A 85 17.91 6.29 0.70
N ALA A 86 17.25 7.43 0.81
CA ALA A 86 16.42 7.90 -0.31
C ALA A 86 17.33 8.45 -1.42
N ILE A 87 16.93 8.21 -2.66
CA ILE A 87 17.61 8.70 -3.85
C ILE A 87 16.88 9.96 -4.31
N PRO A 88 17.57 11.10 -4.47
CA PRO A 88 16.95 12.33 -4.94
C PRO A 88 16.23 12.12 -6.28
N ASN A 89 15.00 12.59 -6.37
CA ASN A 89 14.16 12.35 -7.54
C ASN A 89 14.72 13.02 -8.79
N ALA A 90 14.49 12.42 -9.96
CA ALA A 90 14.80 12.97 -11.27
C ALA A 90 13.52 13.12 -12.08
N MET A 91 13.47 14.13 -12.93
CA MET A 91 12.27 14.42 -13.76
C MET A 91 12.09 13.40 -14.88
N THR A 92 13.18 12.84 -15.40
CA THR A 92 13.16 11.89 -16.51
C THR A 92 13.42 10.47 -16.05
N ASP A 93 12.88 9.49 -16.76
CA ASP A 93 13.08 8.08 -16.43
C ASP A 93 14.53 7.64 -16.58
N ASN A 94 15.26 8.17 -17.58
CA ASN A 94 16.70 7.94 -17.72
C ASN A 94 17.47 8.55 -16.53
N GLY A 95 17.11 9.75 -16.10
CA GLY A 95 17.74 10.36 -14.92
C GLY A 95 17.45 9.60 -13.62
N LYS A 96 16.28 8.96 -13.49
CA LYS A 96 15.99 8.07 -12.35
C LYS A 96 16.86 6.83 -12.39
N LEU A 97 17.06 6.25 -13.57
CA LEU A 97 17.92 5.09 -13.80
C LEU A 97 19.37 5.41 -13.45
N GLU A 98 19.93 6.44 -14.05
CA GLU A 98 21.31 6.90 -13.83
C GLU A 98 21.59 7.20 -12.35
N ARG A 99 20.67 7.91 -11.67
CA ARG A 99 20.82 8.21 -10.24
C ARG A 99 20.76 6.95 -9.37
N SER A 100 19.92 5.98 -9.73
CA SER A 100 19.82 4.72 -8.99
C SER A 100 21.08 3.89 -9.16
N ALA A 101 21.61 3.79 -10.39
CA ALA A 101 22.86 3.09 -10.67
C ALA A 101 24.06 3.78 -9.98
N ALA A 102 24.12 5.11 -10.04
CA ALA A 102 25.14 5.87 -9.33
C ALA A 102 25.07 5.70 -7.81
N ALA A 103 23.85 5.64 -7.25
CA ALA A 103 23.64 5.41 -5.82
C ALA A 103 24.15 4.02 -5.39
N ALA A 104 23.92 2.97 -6.20
CA ALA A 104 24.43 1.63 -5.94
C ALA A 104 25.97 1.61 -5.96
N ALA A 105 26.59 2.17 -7.00
CA ALA A 105 28.04 2.19 -7.16
C ALA A 105 28.72 2.93 -6.01
N VAL A 106 28.28 4.17 -5.74
CA VAL A 106 28.85 5.03 -4.69
C VAL A 106 28.66 4.44 -3.30
N LEU A 107 27.46 3.89 -3.01
CA LEU A 107 27.20 3.30 -1.69
C LEU A 107 28.07 2.08 -1.46
N THR A 108 28.13 1.15 -2.40
CA THR A 108 28.92 -0.09 -2.25
C THR A 108 30.43 0.17 -2.19
N GLU A 109 30.92 1.18 -2.92
CA GLU A 109 32.32 1.62 -2.81
C GLU A 109 32.63 2.21 -1.44
N PHE A 110 31.74 3.09 -0.94
CA PHE A 110 31.85 3.67 0.41
C PHE A 110 31.86 2.58 1.50
N LEU A 111 30.95 1.62 1.43
CA LEU A 111 30.88 0.52 2.40
C LEU A 111 32.17 -0.29 2.41
N ARG A 112 32.72 -0.59 1.24
CA ARG A 112 34.00 -1.31 1.10
C ARG A 112 35.18 -0.51 1.66
N ALA A 113 35.26 0.78 1.35
CA ALA A 113 36.32 1.66 1.85
C ALA A 113 36.33 1.77 3.38
N ASN A 114 35.16 1.63 4.02
CA ASN A 114 35.02 1.66 5.48
C ASN A 114 35.01 0.25 6.12
N SER A 115 35.43 -0.79 5.39
CA SER A 115 35.51 -2.18 5.89
C SER A 115 34.18 -2.71 6.47
N LEU A 116 33.05 -2.19 5.99
CA LEU A 116 31.74 -2.72 6.32
C LEU A 116 31.49 -3.98 5.47
N ARG A 117 30.82 -4.98 6.03
CA ARG A 117 30.51 -6.24 5.36
C ARG A 117 29.02 -6.42 5.20
N ASP A 118 28.62 -7.06 4.10
CA ASP A 118 27.27 -7.56 3.91
C ASP A 118 26.88 -8.51 5.02
N CYS A 119 25.67 -8.41 5.56
CA CYS A 119 25.25 -9.25 6.67
C CYS A 119 23.72 -9.41 6.76
N SER A 120 23.31 -10.43 7.52
CA SER A 120 21.90 -10.55 7.93
C SER A 120 21.46 -9.35 8.79
N GLU A 121 20.27 -8.83 8.54
CA GLU A 121 19.71 -7.72 9.32
C GLU A 121 19.23 -8.13 10.73
N LEU A 122 19.11 -9.44 11.01
CA LEU A 122 18.72 -9.96 12.33
C LEU A 122 19.94 -10.28 13.19
N SER A 123 20.83 -11.13 12.73
CA SER A 123 21.97 -11.61 13.51
C SER A 123 23.26 -10.84 13.27
N GLY A 124 23.36 -10.07 12.17
CA GLY A 124 24.61 -9.44 11.76
C GLY A 124 25.65 -10.42 11.22
N ARG A 125 25.32 -11.70 10.97
CA ARG A 125 26.22 -12.68 10.38
C ARG A 125 26.71 -12.19 9.02
N PRO A 126 28.03 -12.00 8.84
CA PRO A 126 28.56 -11.50 7.60
C PRO A 126 28.54 -12.58 6.51
N ASP A 127 28.39 -12.11 5.25
CA ASP A 127 28.58 -12.88 4.01
C ASP A 127 27.64 -14.10 3.80
N GLU A 128 26.58 -14.23 4.61
CA GLU A 128 25.58 -15.31 4.52
C GLU A 128 24.16 -14.79 4.20
N SER A 129 24.00 -13.50 3.94
CA SER A 129 22.69 -12.94 3.71
C SER A 129 22.21 -13.10 2.27
N SER A 130 20.91 -13.11 2.07
CA SER A 130 20.25 -13.01 0.78
C SER A 130 19.00 -12.14 0.89
N CYS A 131 18.46 -11.72 -0.26
CA CYS A 131 17.25 -10.91 -0.30
C CYS A 131 16.01 -11.78 -0.27
N TYR A 132 15.13 -11.55 0.71
CA TYR A 132 13.86 -12.24 0.85
C TYR A 132 12.70 -11.26 0.96
N TYR A 133 11.56 -11.65 0.43
CA TYR A 133 10.29 -10.99 0.71
C TYR A 133 9.55 -11.81 1.76
N VAL A 134 9.29 -11.24 2.93
CA VAL A 134 8.66 -11.94 4.05
C VAL A 134 7.60 -11.05 4.70
N GLY A 135 6.37 -11.53 4.75
CA GLY A 135 5.30 -10.82 5.44
C GLY A 135 5.08 -9.40 4.94
N GLY A 136 5.16 -9.18 3.62
CA GLY A 136 4.95 -7.88 3.01
C GLY A 136 6.16 -6.96 2.98
N THR A 137 7.33 -7.40 3.43
CA THR A 137 8.53 -6.55 3.52
C THR A 137 9.78 -7.24 2.98
N LEU A 138 10.66 -6.43 2.38
CA LEU A 138 12.01 -6.87 2.03
C LEU A 138 12.83 -7.11 3.30
N ARG A 139 13.53 -8.25 3.35
CA ARG A 139 14.43 -8.64 4.43
C ARG A 139 15.77 -9.14 3.87
N PHE A 140 16.86 -8.87 4.61
CA PHE A 140 18.17 -9.44 4.35
C PHE A 140 18.45 -10.49 5.43
N LEU A 141 18.37 -11.78 5.09
CA LEU A 141 18.37 -12.87 6.06
C LEU A 141 19.32 -13.97 5.61
N THR A 142 19.79 -14.78 6.55
CA THR A 142 20.34 -16.11 6.25
C THR A 142 19.21 -17.06 5.91
N GLN A 143 19.50 -18.21 5.30
CA GLN A 143 18.50 -19.22 4.97
C GLN A 143 17.72 -19.72 6.20
N ASP A 144 18.41 -19.92 7.34
CA ASP A 144 17.79 -20.38 8.58
C ASP A 144 16.85 -19.33 9.18
N GLU A 145 17.28 -18.07 9.15
CA GLU A 145 16.47 -16.94 9.60
C GLU A 145 15.25 -16.75 8.72
N TYR A 146 15.43 -16.89 7.40
CA TYR A 146 14.31 -16.85 6.46
C TYR A 146 13.26 -17.92 6.79
N ASN A 147 13.68 -19.18 7.01
CA ASN A 147 12.77 -20.25 7.36
C ASN A 147 12.01 -19.95 8.67
N THR A 148 12.72 -19.39 9.65
CA THR A 148 12.13 -19.02 10.95
C THR A 148 11.13 -17.86 10.81
N GLU A 149 11.51 -16.81 10.11
CA GLU A 149 10.65 -15.63 9.91
C GLU A 149 9.45 -15.95 9.00
N ARG A 150 9.62 -16.80 7.99
CA ARG A 150 8.54 -17.32 7.16
C ARG A 150 7.50 -18.05 8.01
N ASN A 151 7.94 -19.00 8.86
CA ASN A 151 7.05 -19.76 9.74
C ASN A 151 6.33 -18.84 10.74
N ARG A 152 7.03 -17.84 11.29
CA ARG A 152 6.43 -16.83 12.17
C ARG A 152 5.40 -15.96 11.45
N ALA A 153 5.72 -15.50 10.22
CA ALA A 153 4.78 -14.75 9.40
C ALA A 153 3.53 -15.58 9.10
N GLN A 154 3.71 -16.86 8.72
CA GLN A 154 2.62 -17.79 8.48
C GLN A 154 1.75 -17.97 9.73
N SER A 155 2.35 -18.31 10.89
CA SER A 155 1.60 -18.51 12.14
C SER A 155 0.82 -17.26 12.55
N SER A 156 1.42 -16.06 12.41
CA SER A 156 0.74 -14.80 12.72
C SER A 156 -0.41 -14.50 11.76
N PHE A 157 -0.30 -14.96 10.52
CA PHE A 157 -1.38 -14.86 9.54
C PHE A 157 -2.51 -15.85 9.89
N ASP A 158 -2.18 -17.10 10.17
CA ASP A 158 -3.15 -18.13 10.54
C ASP A 158 -3.93 -17.76 11.81
N GLU A 159 -3.27 -17.17 12.81
CA GLU A 159 -3.94 -16.60 13.99
C GLU A 159 -4.90 -15.44 13.62
N LYS A 160 -4.51 -14.56 12.70
CA LYS A 160 -5.39 -13.46 12.23
C LYS A 160 -6.51 -13.99 11.35
N ALA A 161 -6.26 -14.98 10.52
CA ALA A 161 -7.25 -15.62 9.68
C ALA A 161 -8.26 -16.42 10.52
N ALA A 162 -7.80 -17.13 11.55
CA ALA A 162 -8.63 -17.86 12.50
C ALA A 162 -9.49 -16.94 13.39
N LYS A 163 -9.06 -15.69 13.63
CA LYS A 163 -9.92 -14.68 14.22
C LYS A 163 -11.00 -14.33 13.19
N ARG A 164 -12.19 -14.92 13.33
CA ARG A 164 -13.36 -14.56 12.51
C ARG A 164 -13.53 -13.05 12.57
N GLY A 165 -13.34 -12.38 11.43
CA GLY A 165 -13.71 -10.97 11.32
C GLY A 165 -15.18 -10.83 11.71
N ASN A 166 -15.51 -9.81 12.48
CA ASN A 166 -16.89 -9.54 12.82
C ASN A 166 -17.50 -8.65 11.70
N PRO A 167 -18.25 -9.22 10.74
CA PRO A 167 -18.79 -8.45 9.63
C PRO A 167 -19.81 -7.39 10.11
N ILE A 168 -20.51 -7.65 11.23
CA ILE A 168 -21.45 -6.67 11.81
C ILE A 168 -20.68 -5.44 12.31
N ALA A 169 -19.59 -5.65 13.06
CA ALA A 169 -18.72 -4.56 13.49
C ALA A 169 -18.12 -3.83 12.28
N GLY A 170 -17.74 -4.58 11.22
CA GLY A 170 -17.25 -4.02 9.96
C GLY A 170 -18.28 -3.11 9.29
N ILE A 171 -19.55 -3.51 9.22
CA ILE A 171 -20.64 -2.67 8.69
C ILE A 171 -20.79 -1.38 9.51
N VAL A 172 -20.75 -1.47 10.84
CA VAL A 172 -20.79 -0.28 11.70
C VAL A 172 -19.60 0.63 11.42
N GLY A 173 -18.40 0.07 11.26
CA GLY A 173 -17.20 0.82 10.88
C GLY A 173 -17.32 1.48 9.51
N ALA A 174 -17.86 0.77 8.52
CA ALA A 174 -18.14 1.31 7.19
C ALA A 174 -19.14 2.47 7.25
N LEU A 175 -20.21 2.35 8.04
CA LEU A 175 -21.17 3.42 8.26
C LEU A 175 -20.54 4.65 8.91
N LEU A 176 -19.73 4.49 9.95
CA LEU A 176 -19.01 5.61 10.58
C LEU A 176 -18.04 6.27 9.60
N GLY A 177 -17.27 5.46 8.84
CA GLY A 177 -16.41 5.97 7.78
C GLY A 177 -17.16 6.70 6.68
N SER A 178 -18.36 6.22 6.32
CA SER A 178 -19.18 6.85 5.28
C SER A 178 -19.73 8.23 5.69
N LEU A 179 -19.94 8.51 6.97
CA LEU A 179 -20.32 9.84 7.43
C LEU A 179 -19.28 10.89 7.09
N VAL A 180 -17.99 10.55 7.20
CA VAL A 180 -16.89 11.43 6.77
C VAL A 180 -16.96 11.66 5.25
N GLY A 181 -17.26 10.62 4.48
CA GLY A 181 -17.46 10.70 3.04
C GLY A 181 -18.64 11.59 2.64
N VAL A 182 -19.79 11.42 3.31
CA VAL A 182 -20.99 12.28 3.10
C VAL A 182 -20.68 13.73 3.42
N LEU A 183 -19.98 14.00 4.53
CA LEU A 183 -19.58 15.35 4.88
C LEU A 183 -18.71 15.98 3.79
N ALA A 184 -17.74 15.25 3.27
CA ALA A 184 -16.90 15.71 2.16
C ALA A 184 -17.74 15.97 0.89
N MET A 185 -18.69 15.09 0.56
CA MET A 185 -19.60 15.27 -0.59
C MET A 185 -20.41 16.55 -0.46
N VAL A 186 -21.03 16.78 0.69
CA VAL A 186 -21.86 17.96 0.96
C VAL A 186 -21.02 19.25 0.89
N ILE A 187 -19.85 19.28 1.54
CA ILE A 187 -18.98 20.47 1.51
C ILE A 187 -18.58 20.82 0.07
N ILE A 188 -18.17 19.82 -0.70
CA ILE A 188 -17.72 20.02 -2.10
C ILE A 188 -18.93 20.35 -3.00
N GLY A 189 -20.07 19.71 -2.80
CA GLY A 189 -21.32 19.96 -3.52
C GLY A 189 -21.80 21.42 -3.33
N GLN A 190 -21.76 21.92 -2.10
CA GLN A 190 -22.14 23.31 -1.78
C GLN A 190 -21.18 24.36 -2.38
N LEU A 191 -19.97 23.96 -2.78
CA LEU A 191 -19.04 24.79 -3.58
C LEU A 191 -19.36 24.76 -5.08
N GLY A 192 -20.38 24.03 -5.50
CA GLY A 192 -20.82 23.92 -6.91
C GLY A 192 -19.99 22.92 -7.73
N TYR A 193 -19.24 22.05 -7.11
CA TYR A 193 -18.41 21.05 -7.78
C TYR A 193 -18.87 19.63 -7.47
N VAL A 194 -19.01 18.79 -8.52
CA VAL A 194 -19.02 17.34 -8.35
C VAL A 194 -17.59 16.84 -8.44
N SER A 195 -17.00 16.42 -7.35
CA SER A 195 -15.58 16.13 -7.28
C SER A 195 -15.30 14.62 -7.16
N VAL A 196 -14.39 14.14 -8.00
CA VAL A 196 -13.79 12.80 -7.87
C VAL A 196 -13.12 12.61 -6.50
N TRP A 197 -12.61 13.69 -5.90
CA TRP A 197 -12.02 13.68 -4.57
C TRP A 197 -13.00 13.28 -3.46
N ALA A 198 -14.26 13.73 -3.55
CA ALA A 198 -15.31 13.31 -2.60
C ALA A 198 -15.54 11.80 -2.67
N GLY A 199 -15.58 11.23 -3.87
CA GLY A 199 -15.68 9.78 -4.08
C GLY A 199 -14.48 9.01 -3.54
N LEU A 200 -13.27 9.53 -3.74
CA LEU A 200 -12.06 8.92 -3.19
C LEU A 200 -12.08 8.92 -1.65
N VAL A 201 -12.43 10.03 -1.02
CA VAL A 201 -12.58 10.12 0.44
C VAL A 201 -13.62 9.13 0.93
N MET A 202 -14.79 9.05 0.29
CA MET A 202 -15.83 8.07 0.61
C MET A 202 -15.30 6.64 0.56
N GLY A 203 -14.65 6.26 -0.56
CA GLY A 203 -14.11 4.91 -0.76
C GLY A 203 -13.06 4.51 0.28
N VAL A 204 -12.11 5.41 0.55
CA VAL A 204 -11.05 5.17 1.56
C VAL A 204 -11.65 5.06 2.96
N CYS A 205 -12.51 5.99 3.35
CA CYS A 205 -13.07 6.02 4.70
C CYS A 205 -13.98 4.83 4.98
N VAL A 206 -14.80 4.40 4.01
CA VAL A 206 -15.69 3.24 4.15
C VAL A 206 -14.87 1.95 4.26
N ALA A 207 -13.91 1.73 3.35
CA ALA A 207 -13.11 0.52 3.34
C ALA A 207 -12.22 0.41 4.60
N LYS A 208 -11.57 1.51 5.00
CA LYS A 208 -10.77 1.55 6.24
C LYS A 208 -11.62 1.46 7.49
N GLY A 209 -12.78 2.08 7.51
CA GLY A 209 -13.73 1.95 8.61
C GLY A 209 -14.17 0.50 8.81
N TYR A 210 -14.50 -0.20 7.72
CA TYR A 210 -14.81 -1.62 7.77
C TYR A 210 -13.65 -2.43 8.34
N GLU A 211 -12.43 -2.29 7.75
CA GLU A 211 -11.23 -3.01 8.18
C GLU A 211 -10.91 -2.82 9.67
N LEU A 212 -11.00 -1.57 10.16
CA LEU A 212 -10.68 -1.23 11.54
C LEU A 212 -11.58 -1.93 12.56
N LEU A 213 -12.88 -2.01 12.30
CA LEU A 213 -13.82 -2.61 13.24
C LEU A 213 -14.06 -4.11 12.99
N SER A 214 -13.96 -4.60 11.76
CA SER A 214 -14.06 -6.04 11.47
C SER A 214 -12.79 -6.80 11.83
N GLY A 215 -11.62 -6.12 11.81
CA GLY A 215 -10.29 -6.71 11.98
C GLY A 215 -9.68 -7.27 10.70
N LYS A 216 -10.44 -7.38 9.59
CA LYS A 216 -9.95 -7.79 8.26
C LYS A 216 -10.82 -7.19 7.16
N PHE A 217 -10.24 -7.08 5.95
CA PHE A 217 -10.96 -6.65 4.75
C PHE A 217 -10.90 -7.78 3.71
N ASP A 218 -11.93 -8.61 3.70
CA ASP A 218 -12.09 -9.74 2.79
C ASP A 218 -13.14 -9.46 1.71
N PHE A 219 -13.51 -10.47 0.92
CA PHE A 219 -14.55 -10.34 -0.09
C PHE A 219 -15.90 -9.93 0.50
N VAL A 220 -16.23 -10.42 1.71
CA VAL A 220 -17.44 -10.00 2.42
C VAL A 220 -17.36 -8.51 2.76
N GLY A 221 -16.18 -8.05 3.23
CA GLY A 221 -15.93 -6.64 3.50
C GLY A 221 -16.06 -5.76 2.25
N LEU A 222 -15.58 -6.26 1.10
CA LEU A 222 -15.75 -5.59 -0.18
C LEU A 222 -17.24 -5.39 -0.52
N VAL A 223 -18.04 -6.46 -0.48
CA VAL A 223 -19.47 -6.41 -0.82
C VAL A 223 -20.23 -5.50 0.16
N CYS A 224 -20.01 -5.67 1.48
CA CYS A 224 -20.64 -4.85 2.50
C CYS A 224 -20.28 -3.36 2.34
N SER A 225 -19.01 -3.05 2.07
CA SER A 225 -18.57 -1.68 1.86
C SER A 225 -19.19 -1.04 0.62
N LEU A 226 -19.33 -1.79 -0.48
CA LEU A 226 -20.00 -1.32 -1.69
C LEU A 226 -21.50 -1.04 -1.44
N LEU A 227 -22.20 -1.90 -0.71
CA LEU A 227 -23.59 -1.69 -0.33
C LEU A 227 -23.75 -0.45 0.55
N VAL A 228 -22.91 -0.29 1.57
CA VAL A 228 -22.92 0.91 2.44
C VAL A 228 -22.67 2.16 1.61
N MET A 229 -21.68 2.14 0.71
CA MET A 229 -21.40 3.28 -0.19
C MET A 229 -22.61 3.62 -1.08
N ALA A 230 -23.27 2.60 -1.66
CA ALA A 230 -24.41 2.83 -2.53
C ALA A 230 -25.55 3.57 -1.77
N VAL A 231 -25.87 3.16 -0.56
CA VAL A 231 -26.87 3.81 0.28
C VAL A 231 -26.43 5.21 0.69
N MET A 232 -25.16 5.37 1.11
CA MET A 232 -24.69 6.62 1.68
C MET A 232 -24.39 7.68 0.63
N VAL A 233 -24.08 7.32 -0.61
CA VAL A 233 -23.99 8.26 -1.75
C VAL A 233 -25.38 8.83 -2.07
N TYR A 234 -26.41 7.97 -2.09
CA TYR A 234 -27.79 8.44 -2.24
C TYR A 234 -28.18 9.42 -1.11
N PHE A 235 -27.90 9.03 0.14
CA PHE A 235 -28.16 9.88 1.31
C PHE A 235 -27.40 11.22 1.23
N GLY A 236 -26.13 11.20 0.83
CA GLY A 236 -25.32 12.42 0.65
C GLY A 236 -25.88 13.35 -0.41
N ASN A 237 -26.32 12.80 -1.56
CA ASN A 237 -26.99 13.59 -2.60
C ASN A 237 -28.32 14.18 -2.10
N GLN A 238 -29.13 13.40 -1.36
CA GLN A 238 -30.35 13.91 -0.76
C GLN A 238 -30.08 15.06 0.20
N LEU A 239 -29.05 14.93 1.05
CA LEU A 239 -28.68 15.95 2.02
C LEU A 239 -28.17 17.24 1.33
N ASP A 240 -27.37 17.13 0.27
CA ASP A 240 -26.89 18.25 -0.52
C ASP A 240 -28.04 19.05 -1.13
N TRP A 241 -29.03 18.36 -1.73
CA TRP A 241 -30.25 18.98 -2.24
C TRP A 241 -31.12 19.59 -1.13
N ALA A 242 -31.27 18.90 0.02
CA ALA A 242 -32.00 19.42 1.16
C ALA A 242 -31.39 20.75 1.68
N ILE A 243 -30.08 20.85 1.74
CA ILE A 243 -29.40 22.08 2.14
C ILE A 243 -29.63 23.19 1.11
N THR A 244 -29.58 22.86 -0.18
CA THR A 244 -29.86 23.81 -1.26
C THR A 244 -31.29 24.36 -1.22
N ILE A 245 -32.28 23.47 -1.01
CA ILE A 245 -33.70 23.82 -0.86
C ILE A 245 -33.91 24.66 0.40
N ALA A 246 -33.33 24.23 1.53
CA ALA A 246 -33.45 24.94 2.81
C ALA A 246 -32.95 26.38 2.71
N ARG A 247 -31.83 26.61 1.98
CA ARG A 247 -31.30 27.96 1.71
C ARG A 247 -32.23 28.78 0.79
N ALA A 248 -32.78 28.14 -0.24
CA ALA A 248 -33.64 28.84 -1.22
C ALA A 248 -34.98 29.28 -0.62
N TYR A 249 -35.52 28.51 0.31
CA TYR A 249 -36.83 28.78 0.93
C TYR A 249 -36.74 29.27 2.39
N GLU A 250 -35.52 29.60 2.86
CA GLU A 250 -35.27 30.02 4.26
C GLU A 250 -35.82 29.03 5.30
N ALA A 251 -35.86 27.73 4.96
CA ALA A 251 -36.42 26.66 5.78
C ALA A 251 -35.30 25.89 6.55
N ASN A 252 -35.76 25.02 7.48
CA ASN A 252 -34.84 24.12 8.17
C ASN A 252 -34.47 22.93 7.25
N VAL A 253 -33.20 22.51 7.29
CA VAL A 253 -32.69 21.36 6.48
C VAL A 253 -33.44 20.07 6.81
N PHE A 254 -33.83 19.87 8.08
CA PHE A 254 -34.61 18.69 8.51
C PHE A 254 -36.04 18.66 7.92
N ASP A 255 -36.62 19.83 7.70
CA ASP A 255 -37.98 19.95 7.09
C ASP A 255 -37.86 19.84 5.55
N ALA A 256 -36.75 20.32 4.96
CA ALA A 256 -36.48 20.21 3.55
C ALA A 256 -36.15 18.78 3.09
N PHE A 257 -35.49 17.98 3.93
CA PHE A 257 -34.99 16.65 3.57
C PHE A 257 -36.10 15.67 3.06
N PRO A 258 -37.25 15.50 3.71
CA PRO A 258 -38.27 14.58 3.22
C PRO A 258 -38.96 15.05 1.94
N VAL A 259 -38.98 16.34 1.68
CA VAL A 259 -39.69 16.93 0.53
C VAL A 259 -38.80 17.18 -0.69
N VAL A 260 -37.51 16.81 -0.63
CA VAL A 260 -36.56 17.01 -1.75
C VAL A 260 -37.11 16.48 -3.07
N ASN A 261 -37.60 15.24 -3.11
CA ASN A 261 -38.12 14.63 -4.33
C ASN A 261 -39.33 15.35 -4.91
N GLU A 262 -40.20 15.88 -4.07
CA GLU A 262 -41.40 16.64 -4.46
C GLU A 262 -40.99 18.01 -5.05
N VAL A 263 -40.09 18.73 -4.37
CA VAL A 263 -39.60 20.04 -4.80
C VAL A 263 -38.82 19.93 -6.10
N VAL A 264 -37.94 18.92 -6.23
CA VAL A 264 -37.19 18.67 -7.44
C VAL A 264 -38.06 18.34 -8.63
N LYS A 265 -39.13 17.54 -8.38
CA LYS A 265 -40.13 17.20 -9.41
C LYS A 265 -41.01 18.43 -9.80
N ALA A 266 -41.47 19.19 -8.84
CA ALA A 266 -42.29 20.38 -9.07
C ALA A 266 -41.56 21.47 -9.86
N ASN A 267 -40.24 21.58 -9.70
CA ASN A 267 -39.40 22.53 -10.40
C ASN A 267 -38.72 21.97 -11.67
N GLU A 268 -39.14 20.80 -12.15
CA GLU A 268 -38.62 20.13 -13.35
C GLU A 268 -37.08 19.85 -13.29
N LEU A 269 -36.50 19.73 -12.07
CA LEU A 269 -35.07 19.54 -11.84
C LEU A 269 -34.65 18.05 -11.80
N LEU A 270 -35.56 17.11 -12.06
CA LEU A 270 -35.27 15.67 -12.07
C LEU A 270 -34.06 15.28 -12.92
N PRO A 271 -33.89 15.81 -14.16
CA PRO A 271 -32.72 15.47 -14.97
C PRO A 271 -31.40 15.90 -14.32
N VAL A 272 -31.37 17.05 -13.65
CA VAL A 272 -30.20 17.57 -12.94
C VAL A 272 -29.92 16.73 -11.70
N TYR A 273 -30.95 16.36 -10.95
CA TYR A 273 -30.84 15.50 -9.77
C TYR A 273 -30.21 14.15 -10.10
N TYR A 274 -30.75 13.44 -11.10
CA TYR A 274 -30.23 12.13 -11.47
C TYR A 274 -28.84 12.21 -12.14
N ARG A 275 -28.56 13.25 -12.89
CA ARG A 275 -27.22 13.51 -13.45
C ARG A 275 -26.18 13.67 -12.33
N ASN A 276 -26.49 14.47 -11.30
CA ASN A 276 -25.59 14.70 -10.18
C ASN A 276 -25.39 13.41 -9.38
N LEU A 277 -26.48 12.69 -9.09
CA LEU A 277 -26.42 11.39 -8.41
C LEU A 277 -25.55 10.39 -9.19
N GLY A 278 -25.71 10.30 -10.51
CA GLY A 278 -24.90 9.43 -11.37
C GLY A 278 -23.44 9.81 -11.35
N LEU A 279 -23.13 11.11 -11.36
CA LEU A 279 -21.75 11.61 -11.26
C LEU A 279 -21.12 11.28 -9.89
N TYR A 280 -21.89 11.39 -8.80
CA TYR A 280 -21.41 10.99 -7.47
C TYR A 280 -21.12 9.48 -7.39
N TYR A 281 -21.98 8.63 -7.94
CA TYR A 281 -21.72 7.19 -8.02
C TYR A 281 -20.49 6.88 -8.85
N LEU A 282 -20.35 7.49 -10.02
CA LEU A 282 -19.18 7.32 -10.88
C LEU A 282 -17.88 7.73 -10.17
N ALA A 283 -17.88 8.91 -9.55
CA ALA A 283 -16.75 9.44 -8.82
C ALA A 283 -16.37 8.53 -7.64
N THR A 284 -17.37 8.01 -6.90
CA THR A 284 -17.15 7.09 -5.78
C THR A 284 -16.55 5.77 -6.25
N LEU A 285 -17.02 5.20 -7.36
CA LEU A 285 -16.46 3.98 -7.93
C LEU A 285 -15.02 4.16 -8.37
N ILE A 286 -14.71 5.27 -9.07
CA ILE A 286 -13.34 5.59 -9.50
C ILE A 286 -12.41 5.73 -8.29
N GLY A 287 -12.86 6.31 -7.20
CA GLY A 287 -12.06 6.48 -5.99
C GLY A 287 -11.97 5.21 -5.13
N ALA A 288 -13.05 4.46 -5.00
CA ALA A 288 -13.16 3.30 -4.12
C ALA A 288 -12.46 2.05 -4.67
N ILE A 289 -12.64 1.75 -5.96
CA ILE A 289 -12.13 0.50 -6.57
C ILE A 289 -10.62 0.34 -6.39
N PRO A 290 -9.76 1.34 -6.74
CA PRO A 290 -8.31 1.20 -6.53
C PRO A 290 -7.93 0.98 -5.07
N THR A 291 -8.64 1.66 -4.15
CA THR A 291 -8.39 1.53 -2.71
C THR A 291 -8.72 0.13 -2.20
N MET A 292 -9.87 -0.40 -2.58
CA MET A 292 -10.32 -1.75 -2.19
C MET A 292 -9.43 -2.84 -2.77
N ILE A 293 -9.05 -2.73 -4.05
CA ILE A 293 -8.09 -3.65 -4.70
C ILE A 293 -6.75 -3.57 -3.98
N GLY A 294 -6.29 -2.37 -3.63
CA GLY A 294 -5.06 -2.17 -2.87
C GLY A 294 -5.08 -2.86 -1.50
N LEU A 295 -6.20 -2.78 -0.78
CA LEU A 295 -6.38 -3.45 0.52
C LEU A 295 -6.38 -4.97 0.39
N LEU A 296 -7.09 -5.52 -0.60
CA LEU A 296 -7.12 -6.96 -0.85
C LEU A 296 -5.74 -7.49 -1.24
N LYS A 297 -5.04 -6.82 -2.17
CA LYS A 297 -3.67 -7.18 -2.56
C LYS A 297 -2.68 -7.07 -1.41
N HIS A 298 -2.78 -6.04 -0.60
CA HIS A 298 -1.90 -5.87 0.56
C HIS A 298 -2.06 -7.05 1.54
N GLN A 299 -3.26 -7.52 1.79
CA GLN A 299 -3.49 -8.70 2.63
C GLN A 299 -2.89 -9.97 2.01
N GLN A 300 -3.01 -10.17 0.69
CA GLN A 300 -2.37 -11.29 0.00
C GLN A 300 -0.84 -11.24 0.09
N LEU A 301 -0.23 -10.07 -0.09
CA LEU A 301 1.22 -9.91 0.01
C LEU A 301 1.76 -10.18 1.42
N LEU A 302 0.95 -9.98 2.46
CA LEU A 302 1.33 -10.31 3.85
C LEU A 302 1.45 -11.82 4.08
N THR A 303 0.85 -12.66 3.25
CA THR A 303 0.88 -14.12 3.37
C THR A 303 2.03 -14.77 2.62
N VAL A 304 2.61 -14.05 1.67
CA VAL A 304 3.62 -14.60 0.75
C VAL A 304 5.02 -14.36 1.27
N SER A 305 5.84 -15.41 1.25
CA SER A 305 7.26 -15.33 1.59
C SER A 305 8.05 -16.11 0.55
N TYR A 306 9.03 -15.45 -0.09
CA TYR A 306 9.85 -16.04 -1.15
C TYR A 306 11.23 -15.36 -1.23
N PRO A 307 12.26 -16.05 -1.76
CA PRO A 307 13.55 -15.45 -2.06
C PRO A 307 13.43 -14.54 -3.29
N ILE A 308 14.07 -13.37 -3.26
CA ILE A 308 14.19 -12.49 -4.43
C ILE A 308 15.47 -12.86 -5.17
N GLY A 309 15.36 -13.73 -6.18
CA GLY A 309 16.52 -14.23 -6.94
C GLY A 309 16.10 -14.88 -8.25
N PRO A 310 17.04 -15.37 -9.08
CA PRO A 310 16.74 -16.05 -10.33
C PRO A 310 15.92 -17.33 -10.14
N GLU A 311 15.99 -17.95 -8.97
CA GLU A 311 15.25 -19.17 -8.60
C GLU A 311 13.86 -18.90 -8.02
N ALA A 312 13.46 -17.62 -7.88
CA ALA A 312 12.22 -17.21 -7.20
C ALA A 312 10.93 -17.69 -7.90
N HIS A 313 10.99 -18.03 -9.19
CA HIS A 313 9.81 -18.42 -9.94
C HIS A 313 9.31 -19.87 -9.69
N GLU A 314 10.13 -20.73 -9.08
CA GLU A 314 9.72 -22.11 -8.77
C GLU A 314 9.17 -22.34 -7.36
N SER A 315 9.32 -21.35 -6.45
CA SER A 315 9.02 -21.56 -5.02
C SER A 315 7.91 -20.68 -4.44
N VAL A 316 7.08 -20.05 -5.27
CA VAL A 316 5.91 -19.30 -4.77
C VAL A 316 4.83 -20.31 -4.36
N VAL A 317 4.83 -20.68 -3.09
CA VAL A 317 3.76 -21.49 -2.50
C VAL A 317 2.59 -20.55 -2.18
N TYR A 318 1.62 -20.51 -3.09
CA TYR A 318 0.31 -19.97 -2.75
C TYR A 318 -0.37 -20.97 -1.81
N VAL A 319 -0.65 -20.56 -0.59
CA VAL A 319 -1.56 -21.34 0.27
C VAL A 319 -2.97 -21.10 -0.24
N SER A 320 -3.46 -21.99 -1.09
CA SER A 320 -4.87 -22.05 -1.46
C SER A 320 -5.64 -22.48 -0.20
N SER A 321 -6.59 -21.68 0.19
CA SER A 321 -7.58 -22.03 1.20
C SER A 321 -8.73 -22.84 0.58
N ASP A 322 -8.40 -23.83 -0.21
CA ASP A 322 -9.37 -24.79 -0.77
C ASP A 322 -9.34 -26.03 0.10
N ASP A 323 -9.97 -25.96 1.26
CA ASP A 323 -10.51 -27.10 1.99
C ASP A 323 -11.97 -27.28 1.54
N ASP A 324 -12.14 -27.69 0.29
CA ASP A 324 -13.35 -28.38 -0.14
C ASP A 324 -13.25 -29.82 0.38
N THR A 325 -13.75 -30.01 1.58
CA THR A 325 -14.08 -31.34 2.10
C THR A 325 -15.26 -31.86 1.28
N ASP A 326 -14.95 -32.54 0.18
CA ASP A 326 -15.85 -33.52 -0.40
C ASP A 326 -16.02 -34.65 0.62
N SER A 327 -17.09 -34.59 1.36
CA SER A 327 -17.62 -35.73 2.08
C SER A 327 -18.33 -36.61 1.05
N GLU A 328 -17.62 -37.57 0.49
CA GLU A 328 -18.23 -38.74 -0.10
C GLU A 328 -18.88 -39.56 1.01
N ASP A 329 -20.20 -39.46 1.12
CA ASP A 329 -21.04 -40.45 1.78
C ASP A 329 -21.23 -41.59 0.82
N ASP A 330 -20.54 -42.69 1.04
CA ASP A 330 -20.89 -44.01 0.50
C ASP A 330 -21.56 -44.82 1.61
N GLU A 331 -22.81 -45.33 1.27
CA GLU A 331 -23.67 -46.36 1.85
C GLU A 331 -24.52 -45.99 3.08
#